data_6ddce33d598fb03688abd84f898f330e
#
_entry.id   6ddce33d598fb03688abd84f898f330e
#
_cell.length_a   1.000
_cell.length_b   1.000
_cell.length_c   1.000
_cell.angle_alpha   90.00
_cell.angle_beta   90.00
_cell.angle_gamma   90.00
#
_symmetry.space_group_name_H-M   'P 1'
#
loop_
_entity.id
_entity.type
_entity.pdbx_description
1 polymer ?
#
loop_
_entity_poly.entity_id
_entity_poly.type
_entity_poly.pdbx_seq_one_letter_code
_entity_poly.pdbx_strand_id
1 'polypeptide(L)'
;MVNLKELRIEKKMTQKQVADLVGISLRSYKSYENDTEKHDTIKYNYIIEQLSKINYIDEENGILELEDIVRRCSKVLNKYDVSFCYLFGSYAKGKATQTSDVDLLISANIKGIKFYALIEEIRIALHKKVDVFDMNQLKDNIELTEEIFKDGIKIYG
;
A
#
# COMPACT_ATOMS: atom_id res chain seq x y z
N MET A 1 15.70 -17.19 14.48
CA MET A 1 16.35 -17.20 13.15
C MET A 1 15.25 -17.09 12.11
N VAL A 2 15.34 -16.15 11.17
CA VAL A 2 14.27 -15.96 10.17
C VAL A 2 14.30 -17.12 9.19
N ASN A 3 13.17 -17.83 9.04
CA ASN A 3 13.05 -18.95 8.13
C ASN A 3 12.63 -18.44 6.74
N LEU A 4 13.37 -18.83 5.70
CA LEU A 4 13.15 -18.39 4.32
C LEU A 4 11.72 -18.70 3.83
N LYS A 5 11.19 -19.88 4.18
CA LYS A 5 9.82 -20.29 3.82
C LYS A 5 8.77 -19.43 4.51
N GLU A 6 8.93 -19.18 5.80
CA GLU A 6 8.02 -18.32 6.58
C GLU A 6 8.00 -16.90 6.03
N LEU A 7 9.17 -16.32 5.77
CA LEU A 7 9.28 -14.99 5.19
C LEU A 7 8.63 -14.90 3.80
N ARG A 8 8.84 -15.91 2.94
CA ARG A 8 8.20 -15.96 1.63
C ARG A 8 6.67 -15.99 1.75
N ILE A 9 6.15 -16.81 2.65
CA ILE A 9 4.71 -16.94 2.88
C ILE A 9 4.14 -15.62 3.42
N GLU A 10 4.83 -14.97 4.36
CA GLU A 10 4.47 -13.63 4.86
C GLU A 10 4.37 -12.61 3.72
N LYS A 11 5.32 -12.65 2.78
CA LYS A 11 5.30 -11.78 1.59
C LYS A 11 4.32 -12.26 0.50
N LYS A 12 3.54 -13.31 0.75
CA LYS A 12 2.56 -13.91 -0.19
C LYS A 12 3.15 -14.23 -1.57
N MET A 13 4.40 -14.63 -1.60
CA MET A 13 5.12 -14.97 -2.84
C MET A 13 5.16 -16.49 -3.06
N THR A 14 5.09 -16.89 -4.34
CA THR A 14 5.39 -18.26 -4.74
C THR A 14 6.90 -18.50 -4.78
N GLN A 15 7.33 -19.74 -4.66
CA GLN A 15 8.73 -20.11 -4.80
C GLN A 15 9.34 -19.65 -6.14
N LYS A 16 8.54 -19.70 -7.22
CA LYS A 16 8.97 -19.21 -8.53
C LYS A 16 9.21 -17.69 -8.53
N GLN A 17 8.29 -16.92 -7.97
CA GLN A 17 8.45 -15.47 -7.89
C GLN A 17 9.70 -15.06 -7.11
N VAL A 18 10.02 -15.77 -6.03
CA VAL A 18 11.25 -15.49 -5.28
C VAL A 18 12.48 -15.91 -6.08
N ALA A 19 12.45 -17.06 -6.74
CA ALA A 19 13.56 -17.50 -7.60
C ALA A 19 13.86 -16.47 -8.71
N ASP A 20 12.81 -15.98 -9.38
CA ASP A 20 12.92 -14.97 -10.42
C ASP A 20 13.45 -13.63 -9.86
N LEU A 21 12.96 -13.21 -8.68
CA LEU A 21 13.41 -12.00 -7.98
C LEU A 21 14.92 -11.99 -7.72
N VAL A 22 15.45 -13.11 -7.23
CA VAL A 22 16.87 -13.23 -6.85
C VAL A 22 17.76 -13.77 -7.96
N GLY A 23 17.19 -14.03 -9.14
CA GLY A 23 17.92 -14.44 -10.34
C GLY A 23 18.49 -15.86 -10.29
N ILE A 24 17.81 -16.81 -9.63
CA ILE A 24 18.20 -18.21 -9.55
C ILE A 24 17.12 -19.14 -10.12
N SER A 25 17.49 -20.38 -10.43
CA SER A 25 16.52 -21.39 -10.86
C SER A 25 15.55 -21.76 -9.72
N LEU A 26 14.31 -22.11 -10.07
CA LEU A 26 13.33 -22.63 -9.09
C LEU A 26 13.86 -23.84 -8.31
N ARG A 27 14.62 -24.72 -8.98
CA ARG A 27 15.24 -25.88 -8.34
C ARG A 27 16.26 -25.45 -7.28
N SER A 28 17.09 -24.47 -7.60
CA SER A 28 18.06 -23.90 -6.66
C SER A 28 17.35 -23.25 -5.45
N TYR A 29 16.31 -22.45 -5.70
CA TYR A 29 15.54 -21.83 -4.63
C TYR A 29 14.90 -22.86 -3.68
N LYS A 30 14.25 -23.90 -4.23
CA LYS A 30 13.68 -25.01 -3.44
C LYS A 30 14.72 -25.68 -2.56
N SER A 31 15.95 -25.83 -3.04
CA SER A 31 17.04 -26.39 -2.26
C SER A 31 17.40 -25.47 -1.07
N TYR A 32 17.45 -24.15 -1.25
CA TYR A 32 17.68 -23.21 -0.13
C TYR A 32 16.55 -23.20 0.88
N GLU A 33 15.30 -23.34 0.44
CA GLU A 33 14.13 -23.33 1.33
C GLU A 33 14.01 -24.62 2.19
N ASN A 34 14.41 -25.78 1.65
CA ASN A 34 14.18 -27.09 2.26
C ASN A 34 15.41 -27.74 2.91
N ASP A 35 16.62 -27.30 2.55
CA ASP A 35 17.87 -27.91 3.00
C ASP A 35 18.49 -27.08 4.13
N THR A 36 18.43 -27.63 5.34
CA THR A 36 18.93 -26.95 6.54
C THR A 36 20.43 -26.71 6.53
N GLU A 37 21.21 -27.52 5.78
CA GLU A 37 22.67 -27.33 5.66
C GLU A 37 23.03 -26.06 4.88
N LYS A 38 22.08 -25.53 4.12
CA LYS A 38 22.24 -24.27 3.37
C LYS A 38 21.83 -23.03 4.13
N HIS A 39 21.23 -23.20 5.31
CA HIS A 39 20.91 -22.09 6.19
C HIS A 39 22.22 -21.39 6.59
N ASP A 40 22.20 -20.09 6.75
CA ASP A 40 23.34 -19.23 7.08
C ASP A 40 24.45 -19.13 6.02
N THR A 41 24.26 -19.73 4.85
CA THR A 41 25.17 -19.44 3.72
C THR A 41 24.97 -18.00 3.20
N ILE A 42 26.01 -17.44 2.60
CA ILE A 42 25.95 -16.09 1.98
C ILE A 42 24.74 -15.95 1.03
N LYS A 43 24.48 -16.99 0.22
CA LYS A 43 23.35 -16.99 -0.72
C LYS A 43 22.00 -17.06 -0.01
N TYR A 44 21.89 -17.85 1.05
CA TYR A 44 20.66 -17.90 1.88
C TYR A 44 20.38 -16.54 2.50
N ASN A 45 21.38 -15.91 3.10
CA ASN A 45 21.26 -14.61 3.74
C ASN A 45 20.93 -13.50 2.70
N TYR A 46 21.51 -13.61 1.50
CA TYR A 46 21.15 -12.70 0.39
C TYR A 46 19.68 -12.83 0.00
N ILE A 47 19.14 -14.05 -0.09
CA ILE A 47 17.71 -14.26 -0.41
C ILE A 47 16.83 -13.67 0.69
N ILE A 48 17.16 -13.91 1.96
CA ILE A 48 16.46 -13.33 3.12
C ILE A 48 16.47 -11.80 3.03
N GLU A 49 17.62 -11.21 2.76
CA GLU A 49 17.75 -9.75 2.63
C GLU A 49 16.88 -9.19 1.50
N GLN A 50 16.87 -9.82 0.32
CA GLN A 50 16.03 -9.35 -0.79
C GLN A 50 14.54 -9.47 -0.47
N LEU A 51 14.11 -10.59 0.14
CA LEU A 51 12.72 -10.77 0.57
C LEU A 51 12.31 -9.77 1.65
N SER A 52 13.20 -9.45 2.59
CA SER A 52 12.93 -8.50 3.67
C SER A 52 12.68 -7.08 3.16
N LYS A 53 13.24 -6.71 2.00
CA LYS A 53 13.02 -5.42 1.35
C LYS A 53 11.65 -5.30 0.68
N ILE A 54 10.95 -6.44 0.48
CA ILE A 54 9.63 -6.43 -0.15
C ILE A 54 8.60 -5.99 0.89
N ASN A 55 8.01 -4.83 0.66
CA ASN A 55 6.83 -4.40 1.39
C ASN A 55 5.58 -4.94 0.69
N TYR A 56 5.08 -6.08 1.15
CA TYR A 56 3.81 -6.62 0.66
C TYR A 56 2.67 -5.81 1.26
N ILE A 57 1.86 -5.22 0.39
CA ILE A 57 0.76 -4.34 0.80
C ILE A 57 -0.57 -4.96 0.37
N ASP A 58 -1.44 -5.19 1.35
CA ASP A 58 -2.86 -5.48 1.19
C ASP A 58 -3.65 -4.80 2.32
N GLU A 59 -4.94 -5.10 2.42
CA GLU A 59 -5.81 -4.46 3.43
C GLU A 59 -5.35 -4.72 4.88
N GLU A 60 -4.69 -5.84 5.15
CA GLU A 60 -4.28 -6.26 6.48
C GLU A 60 -2.77 -6.14 6.73
N ASN A 61 -1.97 -5.97 5.68
CA ASN A 61 -0.51 -6.00 5.76
C ASN A 61 0.14 -4.84 5.05
N GLY A 62 1.29 -4.45 5.58
CA GLY A 62 2.14 -3.41 5.03
C GLY A 62 1.62 -2.00 5.29
N ILE A 63 2.51 -1.04 5.22
CA ILE A 63 2.23 0.39 5.37
C ILE A 63 2.71 1.07 4.09
N LEU A 64 1.84 1.88 3.49
CA LEU A 64 2.18 2.69 2.33
C LEU A 64 3.05 3.88 2.75
N GLU A 65 4.07 4.17 1.96
CA GLU A 65 4.78 5.42 2.07
C GLU A 65 3.97 6.56 1.43
N LEU A 66 4.11 7.79 1.96
CA LEU A 66 3.38 8.94 1.45
C LEU A 66 3.60 9.15 -0.05
N GLU A 67 4.83 9.00 -0.52
CA GLU A 67 5.20 9.14 -1.93
C GLU A 67 4.47 8.12 -2.82
N ASP A 68 4.28 6.90 -2.34
CA ASP A 68 3.52 5.87 -3.05
C ASP A 68 2.04 6.19 -3.11
N ILE A 69 1.46 6.70 -2.02
CA ILE A 69 0.07 7.15 -1.98
C ILE A 69 -0.12 8.27 -3.02
N VAL A 70 0.71 9.30 -2.98
CA VAL A 70 0.67 10.42 -3.93
C VAL A 70 0.76 9.94 -5.37
N ARG A 71 1.74 9.11 -5.68
CA ARG A 71 1.99 8.61 -7.03
C ARG A 71 0.85 7.75 -7.56
N ARG A 72 0.35 6.83 -6.75
CA ARG A 72 -0.73 5.90 -7.14
C ARG A 72 -2.07 6.63 -7.26
N CYS A 73 -2.41 7.50 -6.30
CA CYS A 73 -3.62 8.31 -6.35
C CYS A 73 -3.61 9.25 -7.56
N SER A 74 -2.51 9.95 -7.84
CA SER A 74 -2.41 10.87 -8.96
C SER A 74 -2.68 10.19 -10.31
N LYS A 75 -2.20 8.96 -10.50
CA LYS A 75 -2.48 8.19 -11.73
C LYS A 75 -3.97 7.91 -11.93
N VAL A 76 -4.70 7.67 -10.85
CA VAL A 76 -6.15 7.44 -10.92
C VAL A 76 -6.88 8.76 -11.07
N LEU A 77 -6.58 9.75 -10.22
CA LEU A 77 -7.28 11.04 -10.18
C LEU A 77 -7.18 11.82 -11.50
N ASN A 78 -6.06 11.68 -12.21
CA ASN A 78 -5.87 12.29 -13.55
C ASN A 78 -6.86 11.80 -14.62
N LYS A 79 -7.54 10.67 -14.40
CA LYS A 79 -8.55 10.16 -15.33
C LYS A 79 -9.94 10.78 -15.13
N TYR A 80 -10.12 11.54 -14.06
CA TYR A 80 -11.41 12.06 -13.62
C TYR A 80 -11.35 13.59 -13.47
N ASP A 81 -12.52 14.23 -13.48
CA ASP A 81 -12.65 15.66 -13.22
C ASP A 81 -12.57 15.93 -11.70
N VAL A 82 -11.36 15.90 -11.17
CA VAL A 82 -11.03 16.10 -9.76
C VAL A 82 -10.28 17.42 -9.61
N SER A 83 -10.76 18.28 -8.73
CA SER A 83 -10.13 19.56 -8.44
C SER A 83 -8.96 19.42 -7.47
N PHE A 84 -9.12 18.66 -6.41
CA PHE A 84 -8.07 18.38 -5.43
C PHE A 84 -8.37 17.13 -4.58
N CYS A 85 -7.33 16.62 -3.96
CA CYS A 85 -7.43 15.54 -2.98
C CYS A 85 -6.49 15.80 -1.79
N TYR A 86 -7.01 15.61 -0.58
CA TYR A 86 -6.25 15.63 0.67
C TYR A 86 -6.22 14.25 1.31
N LEU A 87 -5.04 13.86 1.77
CA LEU A 87 -4.84 12.74 2.66
C LEU A 87 -4.96 13.23 4.10
N PHE A 88 -5.71 12.52 4.95
CA PHE A 88 -5.82 12.83 6.38
C PHE A 88 -5.79 11.54 7.22
N GLY A 89 -6.15 11.60 8.49
CA GLY A 89 -6.15 10.43 9.36
C GLY A 89 -4.75 9.92 9.71
N SER A 90 -4.65 8.62 9.97
CA SER A 90 -3.42 8.00 10.50
C SER A 90 -2.23 8.10 9.54
N TYR A 91 -2.45 7.98 8.25
CA TYR A 91 -1.40 8.11 7.25
C TYR A 91 -0.81 9.53 7.18
N ALA A 92 -1.66 10.55 7.23
CA ALA A 92 -1.20 11.93 7.24
C ALA A 92 -0.42 12.28 8.51
N LYS A 93 -0.78 11.69 9.64
CA LYS A 93 -0.14 11.88 10.95
C LYS A 93 1.15 11.07 11.13
N GLY A 94 1.51 10.21 10.18
CA GLY A 94 2.63 9.28 10.32
C GLY A 94 2.43 8.21 11.39
N LYS A 95 1.18 7.87 11.71
CA LYS A 95 0.77 6.90 12.73
C LYS A 95 0.06 5.68 12.16
N ALA A 96 0.10 5.48 10.84
CA ALA A 96 -0.52 4.35 10.19
C ALA A 96 0.08 3.03 10.69
N THR A 97 -0.78 2.03 10.82
CA THR A 97 -0.44 0.64 11.10
C THR A 97 -0.72 -0.24 9.89
N GLN A 98 -0.38 -1.51 9.97
CA GLN A 98 -0.62 -2.45 8.86
C GLN A 98 -2.09 -2.56 8.46
N THR A 99 -3.02 -2.37 9.41
CA THR A 99 -4.47 -2.45 9.20
C THR A 99 -5.14 -1.09 9.04
N SER A 100 -4.37 0.01 8.98
CA SER A 100 -4.93 1.35 8.80
C SER A 100 -5.54 1.52 7.42
N ASP A 101 -6.72 2.13 7.38
CA ASP A 101 -7.37 2.58 6.16
C ASP A 101 -6.72 3.88 5.66
N VAL A 102 -6.89 4.18 4.39
CA VAL A 102 -6.43 5.44 3.80
C VAL A 102 -7.61 6.40 3.72
N ASP A 103 -7.53 7.51 4.45
CA ASP A 103 -8.58 8.51 4.53
C ASP A 103 -8.32 9.65 3.54
N LEU A 104 -9.25 9.86 2.61
CA LEU A 104 -9.15 10.86 1.56
C LEU A 104 -10.34 11.81 1.55
N LEU A 105 -10.07 13.10 1.39
CA LEU A 105 -11.05 14.09 1.01
C LEU A 105 -10.87 14.41 -0.47
N ILE A 106 -11.90 14.21 -1.28
CA ILE A 106 -11.86 14.46 -2.71
C ILE A 106 -12.88 15.52 -3.10
N SER A 107 -12.43 16.56 -3.79
CA SER A 107 -13.30 17.51 -4.46
C SER A 107 -13.33 17.16 -5.95
N ALA A 108 -14.47 16.66 -6.42
CA ALA A 108 -14.63 16.22 -7.79
C ALA A 108 -15.97 16.69 -8.35
N ASN A 109 -15.99 17.00 -9.66
CA ASN A 109 -17.20 17.36 -10.39
C ASN A 109 -17.86 16.11 -11.03
N ILE A 110 -17.87 15.00 -10.30
CA ILE A 110 -18.47 13.73 -10.71
C ILE A 110 -19.39 13.22 -9.60
N LYS A 111 -20.43 12.50 -9.98
CA LYS A 111 -21.45 11.98 -9.04
C LYS A 111 -21.88 10.56 -9.41
N GLY A 112 -22.53 9.90 -8.45
CA GLY A 112 -23.13 8.59 -8.64
C GLY A 112 -22.09 7.50 -9.00
N ILE A 113 -22.40 6.67 -9.98
CA ILE A 113 -21.58 5.51 -10.37
C ILE A 113 -20.13 5.90 -10.71
N LYS A 114 -19.90 7.05 -11.34
CA LYS A 114 -18.55 7.51 -11.67
C LYS A 114 -17.71 7.84 -10.43
N PHE A 115 -18.34 8.36 -9.38
CA PHE A 115 -17.68 8.63 -8.11
C PHE A 115 -17.30 7.32 -7.40
N TYR A 116 -18.20 6.33 -7.39
CA TYR A 116 -17.90 5.00 -6.86
C TYR A 116 -16.82 4.28 -7.66
N ALA A 117 -16.80 4.43 -8.99
CA ALA A 117 -15.73 3.88 -9.82
C ALA A 117 -14.36 4.49 -9.49
N LEU A 118 -14.31 5.82 -9.25
CA LEU A 118 -13.10 6.49 -8.79
C LEU A 118 -12.59 5.91 -7.47
N ILE A 119 -13.47 5.74 -6.48
CA ILE A 119 -13.12 5.17 -5.17
C ILE A 119 -12.54 3.76 -5.34
N GLU A 120 -13.20 2.92 -6.14
CA GLU A 120 -12.76 1.54 -6.35
C GLU A 120 -11.40 1.48 -7.09
N GLU A 121 -11.17 2.34 -8.08
CA GLU A 121 -9.86 2.42 -8.74
C GLU A 121 -8.76 2.86 -7.77
N ILE A 122 -9.03 3.78 -6.86
CA ILE A 122 -8.07 4.18 -5.82
C ILE A 122 -7.79 3.01 -4.89
N ARG A 123 -8.84 2.31 -4.43
CA ARG A 123 -8.70 1.13 -3.56
C ARG A 123 -7.82 0.05 -4.19
N ILE A 124 -8.05 -0.25 -5.46
CA ILE A 124 -7.25 -1.21 -6.23
C ILE A 124 -5.80 -0.72 -6.36
N ALA A 125 -5.60 0.56 -6.68
CA ALA A 125 -4.26 1.11 -6.87
C ALA A 125 -3.43 1.12 -5.57
N LEU A 126 -4.07 1.36 -4.43
CA LEU A 126 -3.42 1.40 -3.13
C LEU A 126 -3.28 0.03 -2.47
N HIS A 127 -4.10 -0.95 -2.85
CA HIS A 127 -4.24 -2.26 -2.18
C HIS A 127 -4.62 -2.12 -0.70
N LYS A 128 -5.32 -1.06 -0.34
CA LYS A 128 -5.80 -0.75 1.02
C LYS A 128 -7.28 -0.41 0.99
N LYS A 129 -7.95 -0.58 2.11
CA LYS A 129 -9.25 0.06 2.32
C LYS A 129 -9.09 1.56 2.25
N VAL A 130 -10.04 2.21 1.62
CA VAL A 130 -10.02 3.66 1.42
C VAL A 130 -11.35 4.23 1.85
N ASP A 131 -11.31 5.16 2.79
CA ASP A 131 -12.45 5.97 3.18
C ASP A 131 -12.40 7.31 2.45
N VAL A 132 -13.39 7.55 1.60
CA VAL A 132 -13.45 8.77 0.79
C VAL A 132 -14.60 9.64 1.24
N PHE A 133 -14.28 10.89 1.53
CA PHE A 133 -15.21 11.95 1.90
C PHE A 133 -15.26 12.98 0.77
N ASP A 134 -16.47 13.47 0.49
CA ASP A 134 -16.66 14.60 -0.40
C ASP A 134 -16.83 15.92 0.39
N MET A 135 -16.79 17.06 -0.33
CA MET A 135 -16.92 18.38 0.31
C MET A 135 -18.27 18.61 0.99
N ASN A 136 -19.33 17.89 0.62
CA ASN A 136 -20.63 18.05 1.26
C ASN A 136 -20.64 17.41 2.66
N GLN A 137 -19.87 16.35 2.85
CA GLN A 137 -19.75 15.67 4.14
C GLN A 137 -18.98 16.49 5.19
N LEU A 138 -18.20 17.50 4.76
CA LEU A 138 -17.51 18.42 5.68
C LEU A 138 -18.45 19.46 6.31
N LYS A 139 -19.53 19.83 5.62
CA LYS A 139 -20.39 20.95 6.05
C LYS A 139 -20.97 20.80 7.45
N ASP A 140 -21.27 19.56 7.83
CA ASP A 140 -21.91 19.22 9.09
C ASP A 140 -20.98 18.46 10.05
N ASN A 141 -19.68 18.33 9.70
CA ASN A 141 -18.71 17.61 10.50
C ASN A 141 -17.50 18.51 10.83
N ILE A 142 -17.64 19.25 11.93
CA ILE A 142 -16.62 20.20 12.39
C ILE A 142 -15.33 19.46 12.78
N GLU A 143 -15.43 18.33 13.46
CA GLU A 143 -14.26 17.56 13.91
C GLU A 143 -13.41 17.07 12.72
N LEU A 144 -14.05 16.54 11.69
CA LEU A 144 -13.38 16.11 10.47
C LEU A 144 -12.72 17.29 9.75
N THR A 145 -13.41 18.43 9.71
CA THR A 145 -12.88 19.66 9.10
C THR A 145 -11.64 20.16 9.85
N GLU A 146 -11.68 20.19 11.17
CA GLU A 146 -10.54 20.58 12.00
C GLU A 146 -9.35 19.62 11.81
N GLU A 147 -9.60 18.32 11.76
CA GLU A 147 -8.56 17.31 11.52
C GLU A 147 -7.85 17.53 10.18
N ILE A 148 -8.61 17.76 9.11
CA ILE A 148 -8.06 17.99 7.78
C ILE A 148 -7.25 19.29 7.74
N PHE A 149 -7.73 20.37 8.37
CA PHE A 149 -6.99 21.62 8.43
C PHE A 149 -5.70 21.53 9.24
N LYS A 150 -5.69 20.71 10.29
CA LYS A 150 -4.55 20.55 11.18
C LYS A 150 -3.46 19.64 10.61
N ASP A 151 -3.86 18.47 10.12
CA ASP A 151 -2.95 17.38 9.78
C ASP A 151 -3.04 16.94 8.31
N GLY A 152 -4.00 17.47 7.55
CA GLY A 152 -4.23 17.07 6.16
C GLY A 152 -3.08 17.44 5.22
N ILE A 153 -2.76 16.52 4.32
CA ILE A 153 -1.72 16.70 3.30
C ILE A 153 -2.39 16.73 1.93
N LYS A 154 -2.19 17.83 1.19
CA LYS A 154 -2.67 17.91 -0.19
C LYS A 154 -1.82 17.00 -1.07
N ILE A 155 -2.45 15.98 -1.66
CA ILE A 155 -1.78 14.99 -2.51
C ILE A 155 -2.07 15.14 -4.00
N TYR A 156 -3.06 15.97 -4.36
CA TYR A 156 -3.45 16.23 -5.74
C TYR A 156 -4.11 17.60 -5.89
N GLY A 157 -3.89 18.25 -7.02
CA GLY A 157 -4.52 19.55 -7.37
C GLY A 157 -3.69 20.79 -7.15
#